data_ae7a221ee8fe870b655f3a28e2221217
#
_entry.id   ae7a221ee8fe870b655f3a28e2221217
#
_cell.length_a   1.000
_cell.length_b   1.000
_cell.length_c   1.000
_cell.angle_alpha   90.00
_cell.angle_beta   90.00
_cell.angle_gamma   90.00
#
_symmetry.space_group_name_H-M   'P 1'
#
loop_
_entity.id
_entity.type
_entity.pdbx_description
1 polymer ?
#
loop_
_entity_poly.entity_id
_entity_poly.type
_entity_poly.pdbx_seq_one_letter_code
_entity_poly.pdbx_strand_id
1 'polypeptide(L)'
;MGRFLLWCGLLLSACSGPSLLVVGEGVSPAPPVPELEVVVVDHNGDPIADARVDFGGFDRSDTGSDGKVTSEWPRRPVTIEASAAGFHPSSIEVLDLPATRQVKVALEPVVVTGTVTDLSGKAVSWAAVSLGDVVASSKSDGSFELVRALPGVISVSRAAFEPASLEWDGTEGAVTVALAPRTVKSVRAGGSAAGDEERWAELLRLAEDTEINAVVIDTKDEAGIVFYNTRVETAHEIGAVSVKYRPEDLLADLKERDLYAITRIVAFQDTFLGTAFPELAVGDSALGVPWKTDRGQIWLDPTDRDSWTYPLALAEEACALGYDEIQFDYVRFPSDGPVDRATFDGPSDSSGRSVAITSFLAEAKSRLNSMGCAVASDVFAVVLTSTGDQGLGQQIEDLAAVVDVISPMIYPSHYSTGWFGFDCPNDHPGEVVGNALDDGMPRIPGPAIVRPWIQDFTFGCGGSYGKEEVRSQIDAVEERDLGWILWNVGSRFTESALEPGE
;
A
#
# COMPACT_ATOMS: atom_id res chain seq x y z
N MET A 1 56.49 11.73 -43.17
CA MET A 1 57.65 12.63 -43.21
C MET A 1 58.22 12.54 -41.81
N GLY A 2 59.26 11.93 -41.54
CA GLY A 2 60.59 11.79 -42.13
C GLY A 2 61.53 11.98 -41.02
N ARG A 3 62.20 10.89 -40.71
CA ARG A 3 63.67 10.72 -40.77
C ARG A 3 64.48 11.43 -39.64
N PHE A 4 65.46 10.92 -39.01
CA PHE A 4 66.53 9.92 -39.20
C PHE A 4 67.57 10.21 -38.13
N LEU A 5 68.13 9.16 -37.49
CA LEU A 5 69.57 8.77 -37.41
C LEU A 5 70.56 9.81 -36.84
N LEU A 6 71.59 9.51 -36.05
CA LEU A 6 72.66 8.53 -36.16
C LEU A 6 73.55 8.66 -34.86
N TRP A 7 73.98 7.60 -34.20
CA TRP A 7 75.27 6.93 -34.16
C TRP A 7 76.57 7.79 -33.93
N CYS A 8 77.32 7.41 -32.86
CA CYS A 8 78.75 7.20 -32.78
C CYS A 8 79.11 7.05 -31.31
N GLY A 9 79.72 6.04 -30.73
CA GLY A 9 80.77 5.09 -31.11
C GLY A 9 82.18 5.59 -30.83
N LEU A 10 82.83 5.04 -29.76
CA LEU A 10 84.33 4.70 -29.74
C LEU A 10 84.69 4.49 -28.27
N LEU A 11 85.06 3.33 -27.81
CA LEU A 11 86.25 2.51 -27.74
C LEU A 11 87.44 3.04 -26.86
N LEU A 12 87.81 2.13 -25.93
CA LEU A 12 89.09 1.79 -25.38
C LEU A 12 89.69 2.63 -24.27
N SER A 13 90.04 2.07 -23.10
CA SER A 13 91.28 1.39 -22.85
C SER A 13 91.33 0.73 -21.48
N ALA A 14 91.85 -0.44 -21.39
CA ALA A 14 92.04 -1.27 -20.22
C ALA A 14 93.23 -0.71 -19.33
N CYS A 15 93.02 -0.80 -17.99
CA CYS A 15 94.12 -0.94 -17.04
C CYS A 15 93.75 -1.92 -15.95
N SER A 16 94.46 -3.05 -15.91
CA SER A 16 94.35 -4.10 -14.92
C SER A 16 95.01 -3.66 -13.60
N GLY A 17 94.27 -3.72 -12.50
CA GLY A 17 94.74 -3.65 -11.14
C GLY A 17 94.12 -4.78 -10.30
N PRO A 18 94.76 -5.34 -9.30
CA PRO A 18 94.33 -6.57 -8.65
C PRO A 18 93.03 -6.35 -7.81
N SER A 19 92.05 -7.17 -8.06
CA SER A 19 90.78 -7.21 -7.28
C SER A 19 91.08 -7.82 -5.90
N LEU A 20 90.92 -7.03 -4.87
CA LEU A 20 90.63 -7.53 -3.53
C LEU A 20 89.18 -8.02 -3.50
N LEU A 21 88.98 -9.33 -3.37
CA LEU A 21 87.75 -9.94 -3.03
C LEU A 21 87.43 -9.55 -1.57
N VAL A 22 86.55 -8.53 -1.38
CA VAL A 22 85.86 -8.34 -0.13
C VAL A 22 84.72 -9.34 -0.18
N VAL A 23 84.78 -10.41 0.56
CA VAL A 23 83.64 -11.30 0.88
C VAL A 23 82.72 -10.46 1.77
N GLY A 24 81.72 -9.84 1.15
CA GLY A 24 80.69 -9.25 1.89
C GLY A 24 79.93 -10.39 2.60
N GLU A 25 79.96 -10.35 3.92
CA GLU A 25 79.03 -11.16 4.70
C GLU A 25 77.58 -10.92 4.22
N GLY A 26 76.97 -11.93 3.65
CA GLY A 26 75.56 -11.88 3.24
C GLY A 26 74.71 -11.53 4.44
N VAL A 27 74.17 -10.32 4.46
CA VAL A 27 73.12 -9.95 5.39
C VAL A 27 71.95 -10.86 5.09
N SER A 28 71.76 -11.85 5.94
CA SER A 28 70.53 -12.72 5.89
C SER A 28 69.34 -11.78 5.89
N PRO A 29 68.41 -11.90 4.95
CA PRO A 29 67.23 -11.06 4.98
C PRO A 29 66.55 -11.21 6.35
N ALA A 30 66.20 -10.09 6.97
CA ALA A 30 65.47 -10.09 8.23
C ALA A 30 64.22 -10.98 8.09
N PRO A 31 63.95 -11.81 9.09
CA PRO A 31 62.76 -12.67 9.03
C PRO A 31 61.52 -11.81 8.78
N PRO A 32 60.61 -12.25 7.91
CA PRO A 32 59.42 -11.47 7.59
C PRO A 32 58.67 -11.09 8.86
N VAL A 33 58.20 -9.87 8.93
CA VAL A 33 57.37 -9.40 10.06
C VAL A 33 56.08 -10.24 10.04
N PRO A 34 55.70 -10.85 11.17
CA PRO A 34 54.47 -11.64 11.20
C PRO A 34 53.27 -10.72 10.98
N GLU A 35 52.30 -11.21 10.23
CA GLU A 35 51.05 -10.51 9.93
C GLU A 35 49.91 -11.01 10.84
N LEU A 36 48.97 -10.11 11.12
CA LEU A 36 47.70 -10.40 11.80
C LEU A 36 46.56 -10.11 10.84
N GLU A 37 45.71 -11.10 10.56
CA GLU A 37 44.47 -10.96 9.82
C GLU A 37 43.33 -10.62 10.80
N VAL A 38 42.58 -9.59 10.49
CA VAL A 38 41.32 -9.24 11.20
C VAL A 38 40.17 -9.57 10.30
N VAL A 39 39.19 -10.28 10.86
CA VAL A 39 37.92 -10.62 10.18
C VAL A 39 36.80 -9.88 10.89
N VAL A 40 36.16 -8.94 10.19
CA VAL A 40 35.03 -8.19 10.71
C VAL A 40 33.76 -8.85 10.23
N VAL A 41 32.86 -9.15 11.15
CA VAL A 41 31.59 -9.84 10.89
C VAL A 41 30.45 -9.15 11.60
N ASP A 42 29.22 -9.43 11.15
CA ASP A 42 28.02 -9.06 11.89
C ASP A 42 27.69 -10.10 13.01
N HIS A 43 26.59 -9.87 13.71
CA HIS A 43 26.10 -10.75 14.80
C HIS A 43 25.74 -12.16 14.31
N ASN A 44 25.46 -12.38 13.03
CA ASN A 44 25.19 -13.69 12.42
C ASN A 44 26.48 -14.40 12.00
N GLY A 45 27.60 -13.67 11.96
CA GLY A 45 28.88 -14.17 11.51
C GLY A 45 29.15 -13.93 10.03
N ASP A 46 28.29 -13.17 9.34
CA ASP A 46 28.49 -12.78 7.96
C ASP A 46 29.56 -11.70 7.83
N PRO A 47 30.42 -11.73 6.79
CA PRO A 47 31.51 -10.78 6.61
C PRO A 47 30.98 -9.37 6.32
N ILE A 48 31.60 -8.36 6.91
CA ILE A 48 31.32 -6.95 6.64
C ILE A 48 32.41 -6.38 5.76
N ALA A 49 32.06 -6.03 4.52
CA ALA A 49 32.93 -5.30 3.59
C ALA A 49 33.06 -3.83 3.97
N ASP A 50 34.13 -3.18 3.55
CA ASP A 50 34.41 -1.75 3.76
C ASP A 50 34.32 -1.31 5.24
N ALA A 51 34.51 -2.27 6.16
CA ALA A 51 34.66 -1.97 7.58
C ALA A 51 36.03 -1.40 7.84
N ARG A 52 36.09 -0.22 8.46
CA ARG A 52 37.33 0.40 8.86
C ARG A 52 37.93 -0.28 10.08
N VAL A 53 39.18 -0.72 9.97
CA VAL A 53 39.91 -1.36 11.06
C VAL A 53 41.15 -0.50 11.41
N ASP A 54 41.25 -0.11 12.70
CA ASP A 54 42.41 0.58 13.28
C ASP A 54 43.19 -0.41 14.11
N PHE A 55 44.45 -0.60 13.79
CA PHE A 55 45.40 -1.49 14.48
C PHE A 55 46.17 -0.75 15.57
N GLY A 56 45.50 -0.10 16.51
CA GLY A 56 46.11 0.63 17.62
C GLY A 56 46.87 1.88 17.18
N GLY A 57 46.37 2.53 16.16
CA GLY A 57 46.86 3.80 15.62
C GLY A 57 48.12 3.70 14.75
N PHE A 58 48.69 2.48 14.55
CA PHE A 58 49.88 2.33 13.68
C PHE A 58 49.52 1.93 12.24
N ASP A 59 48.34 1.36 11.99
CA ASP A 59 47.81 1.06 10.66
C ASP A 59 46.31 1.21 10.65
N ARG A 60 45.73 1.62 9.50
CA ARG A 60 44.32 1.77 9.27
C ARG A 60 43.96 1.31 7.87
N SER A 61 43.13 0.34 7.75
CA SER A 61 42.70 -0.24 6.47
C SER A 61 41.24 -0.67 6.50
N ASP A 62 40.63 -0.75 5.33
CA ASP A 62 39.27 -1.19 5.19
C ASP A 62 39.23 -2.68 4.77
N THR A 63 38.22 -3.42 5.22
CA THR A 63 38.03 -4.84 4.88
C THR A 63 37.61 -5.04 3.44
N GLY A 64 38.08 -6.14 2.83
CA GLY A 64 37.57 -6.57 1.53
C GLY A 64 36.16 -7.16 1.57
N SER A 65 35.67 -7.63 0.43
CA SER A 65 34.33 -8.27 0.30
C SER A 65 34.16 -9.53 1.15
N ASP A 66 35.25 -10.13 1.62
CA ASP A 66 35.26 -11.28 2.53
C ASP A 66 35.35 -10.87 4.02
N GLY A 67 35.24 -9.57 4.30
CA GLY A 67 35.32 -9.01 5.65
C GLY A 67 36.72 -9.03 6.26
N LYS A 68 37.77 -9.24 5.45
CA LYS A 68 39.15 -9.42 5.93
C LYS A 68 40.05 -8.25 5.61
N VAL A 69 40.98 -8.01 6.53
CA VAL A 69 42.11 -7.09 6.34
C VAL A 69 43.33 -7.61 7.11
N THR A 70 44.53 -7.37 6.58
CA THR A 70 45.80 -7.84 7.16
C THR A 70 46.71 -6.66 7.42
N SER A 71 47.35 -6.68 8.58
CA SER A 71 48.43 -5.71 8.92
C SER A 71 49.60 -6.39 9.60
N GLU A 72 50.78 -5.76 9.58
CA GLU A 72 51.93 -6.23 10.30
C GLU A 72 51.73 -6.25 11.83
N TRP A 73 52.12 -7.33 12.51
CA TRP A 73 52.02 -7.42 13.96
C TRP A 73 53.09 -6.56 14.64
N PRO A 74 52.71 -5.58 15.51
CA PRO A 74 53.68 -4.63 16.10
C PRO A 74 54.56 -5.23 17.21
N ARG A 75 54.43 -6.54 17.49
CA ARG A 75 55.16 -7.29 18.56
C ARG A 75 54.93 -6.72 19.97
N ARG A 76 53.74 -6.15 20.22
CA ARG A 76 53.25 -5.61 21.50
C ARG A 76 51.76 -5.74 21.56
N PRO A 77 51.14 -5.67 22.74
CA PRO A 77 49.69 -5.59 22.85
C PRO A 77 49.10 -4.46 22.00
N VAL A 78 47.99 -4.72 21.34
CA VAL A 78 47.30 -3.76 20.48
C VAL A 78 45.81 -3.85 20.67
N THR A 79 45.14 -2.72 20.75
CA THR A 79 43.70 -2.64 20.66
C THR A 79 43.33 -2.49 19.21
N ILE A 80 42.53 -3.41 18.69
CA ILE A 80 41.98 -3.35 17.33
C ILE A 80 40.57 -2.79 17.44
N GLU A 81 40.28 -1.70 16.76
CA GLU A 81 38.96 -1.08 16.69
C GLU A 81 38.42 -1.29 15.27
N ALA A 82 37.18 -1.78 15.20
CA ALA A 82 36.45 -1.92 13.92
C ALA A 82 35.18 -1.08 13.95
N SER A 83 34.87 -0.46 12.81
CA SER A 83 33.65 0.33 12.61
C SER A 83 33.17 0.19 11.17
N ALA A 84 31.84 0.19 10.98
CA ALA A 84 31.22 0.19 9.67
C ALA A 84 29.93 1.02 9.70
N ALA A 85 29.51 1.53 8.55
CA ALA A 85 28.26 2.27 8.41
C ALA A 85 27.07 1.39 8.81
N GLY A 86 26.20 1.91 9.68
CA GLY A 86 25.06 1.18 10.20
C GLY A 86 25.35 0.14 11.29
N PHE A 87 26.56 0.20 11.88
CA PHE A 87 26.97 -0.67 12.99
C PHE A 87 27.55 0.15 14.14
N HIS A 88 27.41 -0.37 15.35
CA HIS A 88 28.12 0.15 16.50
C HIS A 88 29.59 -0.23 16.42
N PRO A 89 30.53 0.70 16.67
CA PRO A 89 31.95 0.38 16.73
C PRO A 89 32.24 -0.66 17.80
N SER A 90 33.20 -1.55 17.54
CA SER A 90 33.63 -2.59 18.48
C SER A 90 35.13 -2.63 18.55
N SER A 91 35.67 -3.06 19.71
CA SER A 91 37.12 -3.18 19.90
C SER A 91 37.49 -4.47 20.61
N ILE A 92 38.69 -4.96 20.32
CA ILE A 92 39.27 -6.12 20.98
C ILE A 92 40.74 -5.85 21.32
N GLU A 93 41.16 -6.22 22.53
CA GLU A 93 42.59 -6.17 22.90
C GLU A 93 43.28 -7.50 22.56
N VAL A 94 44.35 -7.42 21.80
CA VAL A 94 45.16 -8.56 21.43
C VAL A 94 46.52 -8.43 22.13
N LEU A 95 46.72 -9.25 23.16
CA LEU A 95 47.94 -9.18 23.98
C LEU A 95 49.17 -9.78 23.28
N ASP A 96 48.95 -10.94 22.63
CA ASP A 96 49.97 -11.68 21.88
C ASP A 96 49.43 -12.11 20.52
N LEU A 97 50.31 -12.33 19.54
CA LEU A 97 49.93 -12.81 18.22
C LEU A 97 49.29 -14.20 18.33
N PRO A 98 47.99 -14.37 17.96
CA PRO A 98 47.34 -15.68 18.04
C PRO A 98 48.04 -16.73 17.15
N ALA A 99 48.01 -17.98 17.54
CA ALA A 99 48.60 -19.08 16.76
C ALA A 99 47.95 -19.20 15.36
N THR A 100 46.66 -18.85 15.25
CA THR A 100 45.91 -18.77 13.99
C THR A 100 46.29 -17.57 13.14
N ARG A 101 47.00 -16.59 13.71
CA ARG A 101 47.24 -15.27 13.12
C ARG A 101 45.97 -14.54 12.67
N GLN A 102 44.83 -14.86 13.27
CA GLN A 102 43.53 -14.29 12.92
C GLN A 102 42.78 -13.87 14.17
N VAL A 103 42.12 -12.71 14.10
CA VAL A 103 41.21 -12.21 15.15
C VAL A 103 39.86 -11.87 14.49
N LYS A 104 38.78 -12.25 15.16
CA LYS A 104 37.42 -11.94 14.72
C LYS A 104 36.87 -10.78 15.56
N VAL A 105 36.37 -9.74 14.90
CA VAL A 105 35.64 -8.62 15.54
C VAL A 105 34.21 -8.65 15.04
N ALA A 106 33.26 -8.77 15.97
CA ALA A 106 31.84 -8.72 15.66
C ALA A 106 31.32 -7.29 15.88
N LEU A 107 30.55 -6.78 14.93
CA LEU A 107 29.84 -5.51 15.02
C LEU A 107 28.34 -5.77 15.16
N GLU A 108 27.72 -5.08 16.12
CA GLU A 108 26.27 -5.11 16.30
C GLU A 108 25.63 -4.04 15.37
N PRO A 109 24.55 -4.36 14.63
CA PRO A 109 23.89 -3.39 13.80
C PRO A 109 23.21 -2.31 14.64
N VAL A 110 23.20 -1.08 14.13
CA VAL A 110 22.34 -0.02 14.65
C VAL A 110 20.91 -0.34 14.24
N VAL A 111 20.02 -0.42 15.22
CA VAL A 111 18.61 -0.79 15.02
C VAL A 111 17.71 0.34 15.49
N VAL A 112 16.81 0.78 14.60
CA VAL A 112 15.72 1.67 14.96
C VAL A 112 14.45 0.84 15.11
N THR A 113 13.85 0.90 16.28
CA THR A 113 12.52 0.33 16.52
C THR A 113 11.50 1.43 16.65
N GLY A 114 10.25 1.16 16.26
CA GLY A 114 9.20 2.16 16.39
C GLY A 114 7.81 1.60 16.20
N THR A 115 6.82 2.50 16.27
CA THR A 115 5.42 2.19 16.01
C THR A 115 4.82 3.22 15.06
N VAL A 116 3.98 2.74 14.12
CA VAL A 116 3.12 3.57 13.29
C VAL A 116 1.72 3.53 13.88
N THR A 117 1.14 4.70 14.12
CA THR A 117 -0.21 4.85 14.66
C THR A 117 -1.05 5.79 13.80
N ASP A 118 -2.36 5.78 13.97
CA ASP A 118 -3.21 6.89 13.56
C ASP A 118 -3.15 8.04 14.60
N LEU A 119 -3.88 9.13 14.34
CA LEU A 119 -3.93 10.29 15.24
C LEU A 119 -4.59 9.99 16.61
N SER A 120 -5.35 8.90 16.71
CA SER A 120 -5.93 8.44 17.98
C SER A 120 -4.97 7.56 18.80
N GLY A 121 -3.79 7.25 18.25
CA GLY A 121 -2.79 6.37 18.87
C GLY A 121 -3.02 4.88 18.58
N LYS A 122 -3.93 4.54 17.67
CA LYS A 122 -4.19 3.16 17.29
C LYS A 122 -3.19 2.69 16.26
N ALA A 123 -2.77 1.43 16.34
CA ALA A 123 -1.79 0.82 15.45
C ALA A 123 -2.23 0.85 13.98
N VAL A 124 -1.33 1.29 13.10
CA VAL A 124 -1.48 1.20 11.64
C VAL A 124 -0.54 0.12 11.12
N SER A 125 -1.12 -0.96 10.60
CA SER A 125 -0.39 -2.08 10.00
C SER A 125 -0.09 -1.84 8.52
N TRP A 126 0.95 -2.54 8.01
CA TRP A 126 1.35 -2.50 6.59
C TRP A 126 1.78 -1.11 6.10
N ALA A 127 2.11 -0.19 6.98
CA ALA A 127 2.74 1.06 6.57
C ALA A 127 4.16 0.78 6.08
N ALA A 128 4.51 1.30 4.92
CA ALA A 128 5.88 1.27 4.41
C ALA A 128 6.71 2.28 5.21
N VAL A 129 7.81 1.82 5.80
CA VAL A 129 8.73 2.63 6.58
C VAL A 129 10.10 2.58 5.93
N SER A 130 10.72 3.72 5.68
CA SER A 130 12.05 3.78 5.07
C SER A 130 12.96 4.78 5.79
N LEU A 131 14.27 4.48 5.79
CA LEU A 131 15.34 5.37 6.25
C LEU A 131 16.54 5.18 5.32
N GLY A 132 16.74 6.10 4.40
CA GLY A 132 17.67 5.90 3.28
C GLY A 132 17.30 4.66 2.48
N ASP A 133 18.24 3.72 2.33
CA ASP A 133 18.03 2.46 1.59
C ASP A 133 17.41 1.33 2.44
N VAL A 134 17.24 1.56 3.75
CA VAL A 134 16.65 0.56 4.64
C VAL A 134 15.14 0.69 4.63
N VAL A 135 14.44 -0.42 4.39
CA VAL A 135 12.99 -0.45 4.30
C VAL A 135 12.40 -1.56 5.18
N ALA A 136 11.23 -1.30 5.75
CA ALA A 136 10.44 -2.26 6.50
C ALA A 136 8.94 -1.97 6.31
N SER A 137 8.09 -2.89 6.77
CA SER A 137 6.64 -2.66 6.90
C SER A 137 6.23 -2.77 8.36
N SER A 138 5.29 -1.95 8.80
CA SER A 138 4.73 -2.07 10.13
C SER A 138 3.90 -3.37 10.26
N LYS A 139 4.03 -4.02 11.42
CA LYS A 139 3.31 -5.26 11.77
C LYS A 139 1.86 -4.95 12.19
N SER A 140 1.09 -5.98 12.55
CA SER A 140 -0.31 -5.84 13.00
C SER A 140 -0.50 -4.96 14.24
N ASP A 141 0.52 -4.84 15.08
CA ASP A 141 0.57 -3.98 16.27
C ASP A 141 1.19 -2.60 15.97
N GLY A 142 1.41 -2.27 14.69
CA GLY A 142 2.07 -1.04 14.24
C GLY A 142 3.58 -1.04 14.40
N SER A 143 4.19 -2.03 15.04
CA SER A 143 5.63 -2.06 15.28
C SER A 143 6.43 -2.25 14.00
N PHE A 144 7.61 -1.62 13.93
CA PHE A 144 8.58 -1.81 12.86
C PHE A 144 10.01 -1.83 13.40
N GLU A 145 10.92 -2.33 12.57
CA GLU A 145 12.35 -2.40 12.86
C GLU A 145 13.16 -2.13 11.58
N LEU A 146 14.09 -1.17 11.66
CA LEU A 146 15.03 -0.84 10.58
C LEU A 146 16.44 -1.21 11.05
N VAL A 147 17.07 -2.16 10.38
CA VAL A 147 18.38 -2.71 10.73
C VAL A 147 19.48 -2.09 9.86
N ARG A 148 20.63 -1.78 10.45
CA ARG A 148 21.75 -1.04 9.83
C ARG A 148 21.40 0.41 9.52
N ALA A 149 20.64 1.02 10.41
CA ALA A 149 20.17 2.38 10.26
C ALA A 149 21.31 3.40 10.37
N LEU A 150 21.21 4.46 9.59
CA LEU A 150 22.04 5.67 9.69
C LEU A 150 21.15 6.87 10.02
N PRO A 151 21.65 7.88 10.76
CA PRO A 151 20.89 9.11 11.00
C PRO A 151 20.31 9.69 9.71
N GLY A 152 19.05 10.13 9.74
CA GLY A 152 18.36 10.66 8.57
C GLY A 152 16.85 10.77 8.78
N VAL A 153 16.12 10.93 7.68
CA VAL A 153 14.66 11.06 7.68
C VAL A 153 14.02 9.68 7.59
N ILE A 154 13.25 9.31 8.61
CA ILE A 154 12.33 8.18 8.56
C ILE A 154 11.08 8.65 7.82
N SER A 155 10.79 8.03 6.68
CA SER A 155 9.57 8.31 5.90
C SER A 155 8.58 7.14 6.07
N VAL A 156 7.32 7.47 6.32
CA VAL A 156 6.25 6.50 6.50
C VAL A 156 5.10 6.82 5.55
N SER A 157 4.65 5.82 4.82
CA SER A 157 3.50 5.94 3.91
C SER A 157 2.57 4.74 4.04
N ARG A 158 1.29 4.99 3.88
CA ARG A 158 0.24 3.96 3.85
C ARG A 158 -0.91 4.46 2.99
N ALA A 159 -1.42 3.64 2.09
CA ALA A 159 -2.63 3.97 1.33
C ALA A 159 -3.78 4.35 2.29
N ALA A 160 -4.62 5.28 1.90
CA ALA A 160 -5.67 5.94 2.69
C ALA A 160 -5.18 6.90 3.79
N PHE A 161 -3.86 7.08 3.95
CA PHE A 161 -3.28 8.03 4.90
C PHE A 161 -2.36 9.02 4.20
N GLU A 162 -2.19 10.20 4.80
CA GLU A 162 -1.18 11.15 4.38
C GLU A 162 0.21 10.65 4.79
N PRO A 163 1.22 10.75 3.90
CA PRO A 163 2.58 10.39 4.26
C PRO A 163 3.11 11.26 5.40
N ALA A 164 3.91 10.66 6.28
CA ALA A 164 4.56 11.39 7.37
C ALA A 164 6.06 11.13 7.39
N SER A 165 6.82 12.04 8.00
CA SER A 165 8.26 11.90 8.17
C SER A 165 8.72 12.37 9.54
N LEU A 166 9.84 11.80 10.01
CA LEU A 166 10.48 12.11 11.27
C LEU A 166 12.00 12.14 11.11
N GLU A 167 12.66 13.21 11.54
CA GLU A 167 14.12 13.27 11.65
C GLU A 167 14.59 12.36 12.79
N TRP A 168 15.51 11.43 12.48
CA TRP A 168 16.17 10.59 13.47
C TRP A 168 17.66 10.89 13.49
N ASP A 169 18.15 11.29 14.66
CA ASP A 169 19.53 11.77 14.87
C ASP A 169 20.54 10.66 15.20
N GLY A 170 20.10 9.40 15.22
CA GLY A 170 20.95 8.26 15.59
C GLY A 170 20.90 7.87 17.05
N THR A 171 20.08 8.54 17.86
CA THR A 171 19.93 8.20 19.29
C THR A 171 19.11 6.92 19.47
N GLU A 172 19.51 6.11 20.46
CA GLU A 172 18.77 4.91 20.86
C GLU A 172 17.40 5.28 21.44
N GLY A 173 16.40 4.48 21.10
CA GLY A 173 15.02 4.63 21.59
C GLY A 173 13.99 4.27 20.53
N ALA A 174 12.78 3.96 20.99
CA ALA A 174 11.68 3.71 20.08
C ALA A 174 11.07 5.03 19.57
N VAL A 175 10.80 5.12 18.28
CA VAL A 175 10.14 6.26 17.66
C VAL A 175 8.67 5.96 17.42
N THR A 176 7.83 7.00 17.39
CA THR A 176 6.41 6.89 17.01
C THR A 176 6.12 7.84 15.88
N VAL A 177 5.50 7.33 14.80
CA VAL A 177 5.04 8.15 13.68
C VAL A 177 3.53 8.01 13.57
N ALA A 178 2.82 9.12 13.71
CA ALA A 178 1.37 9.16 13.56
C ALA A 178 1.01 9.58 12.13
N LEU A 179 0.10 8.85 11.50
CA LEU A 179 -0.44 9.12 10.18
C LEU A 179 -1.83 9.76 10.30
N ALA A 180 -2.06 10.85 9.58
CA ALA A 180 -3.39 11.43 9.41
C ALA A 180 -4.16 10.69 8.32
N PRO A 181 -5.47 10.46 8.45
CA PRO A 181 -6.30 9.99 7.34
C PRO A 181 -6.19 10.95 6.15
N ARG A 182 -6.12 10.39 4.93
CA ARG A 182 -6.16 11.19 3.71
C ARG A 182 -7.59 11.67 3.47
N THR A 183 -7.78 12.98 3.37
CA THR A 183 -9.06 13.57 2.98
C THR A 183 -9.23 13.45 1.48
N VAL A 184 -9.96 12.45 1.04
CA VAL A 184 -10.21 12.16 -0.38
C VAL A 184 -11.52 12.80 -0.83
N LYS A 185 -11.46 13.67 -1.84
CA LYS A 185 -12.57 14.31 -2.53
C LYS A 185 -12.61 13.78 -3.95
N SER A 186 -13.57 12.89 -4.24
CA SER A 186 -13.51 12.06 -5.45
C SER A 186 -14.77 12.12 -6.31
N VAL A 187 -14.58 11.80 -7.57
CA VAL A 187 -15.64 11.56 -8.55
C VAL A 187 -15.51 10.16 -9.15
N ARG A 188 -16.64 9.57 -9.59
CA ARG A 188 -16.63 8.25 -10.23
C ARG A 188 -16.50 8.36 -11.75
N ALA A 189 -15.57 7.63 -12.31
CA ALA A 189 -15.47 7.32 -13.73
C ALA A 189 -15.99 5.90 -13.99
N GLY A 190 -17.23 5.78 -14.47
CA GLY A 190 -17.76 4.48 -14.93
C GLY A 190 -16.92 3.95 -16.10
N GLY A 191 -16.85 2.62 -16.28
CA GLY A 191 -15.95 2.02 -17.29
C GLY A 191 -16.08 2.58 -18.70
N SER A 192 -17.29 2.97 -19.13
CA SER A 192 -17.50 3.62 -20.42
C SER A 192 -16.99 5.07 -20.44
N ALA A 193 -17.08 5.79 -19.34
CA ALA A 193 -16.58 7.17 -19.24
C ALA A 193 -15.04 7.19 -19.16
N ALA A 194 -14.46 6.26 -18.43
CA ALA A 194 -13.01 6.06 -18.35
C ALA A 194 -12.38 5.66 -19.70
N GLY A 195 -13.16 4.98 -20.56
CA GLY A 195 -12.71 4.57 -21.90
C GLY A 195 -13.05 5.54 -23.04
N ASP A 196 -13.73 6.65 -22.75
CA ASP A 196 -14.05 7.70 -23.72
C ASP A 196 -13.07 8.86 -23.51
N GLU A 197 -12.22 9.12 -24.52
CA GLU A 197 -11.14 10.12 -24.44
C GLU A 197 -11.64 11.52 -24.06
N GLU A 198 -12.79 11.96 -24.60
CA GLU A 198 -13.34 13.29 -24.33
C GLU A 198 -13.87 13.36 -22.88
N ARG A 199 -14.57 12.32 -22.44
CA ARG A 199 -15.11 12.22 -21.08
C ARG A 199 -14.00 12.11 -20.04
N TRP A 200 -12.98 11.31 -20.31
CA TRP A 200 -11.82 11.18 -19.43
C TRP A 200 -11.07 12.52 -19.30
N ALA A 201 -10.83 13.22 -20.42
CA ALA A 201 -10.22 14.55 -20.41
C ALA A 201 -11.07 15.58 -19.65
N GLU A 202 -12.41 15.50 -19.72
CA GLU A 202 -13.31 16.36 -18.92
C GLU A 202 -13.16 16.08 -17.42
N LEU A 203 -13.05 14.81 -17.00
CA LEU A 203 -12.84 14.44 -15.60
C LEU A 203 -11.48 14.90 -15.06
N LEU A 204 -10.42 14.75 -15.86
CA LEU A 204 -9.08 15.23 -15.48
C LEU A 204 -9.07 16.75 -15.32
N ARG A 205 -9.70 17.49 -16.27
CA ARG A 205 -9.81 18.95 -16.17
C ARG A 205 -10.64 19.36 -14.95
N LEU A 206 -11.73 18.64 -14.63
CA LEU A 206 -12.51 18.89 -13.43
C LEU A 206 -11.64 18.75 -12.16
N ALA A 207 -10.76 17.75 -12.11
CA ALA A 207 -9.83 17.58 -11.00
C ALA A 207 -8.73 18.67 -10.97
N GLU A 208 -8.27 19.15 -12.12
CA GLU A 208 -7.29 20.24 -12.21
C GLU A 208 -7.87 21.60 -11.78
N ASP A 209 -9.15 21.85 -12.09
CA ASP A 209 -9.80 23.14 -11.85
C ASP A 209 -10.49 23.23 -10.47
N THR A 210 -10.66 22.11 -9.75
CA THR A 210 -11.45 22.04 -8.51
C THR A 210 -10.73 21.30 -7.39
N GLU A 211 -11.42 21.20 -6.24
CA GLU A 211 -10.97 20.51 -5.02
C GLU A 211 -10.87 18.96 -5.16
N ILE A 212 -11.18 18.39 -6.33
CA ILE A 212 -11.08 16.95 -6.57
C ILE A 212 -9.62 16.50 -6.54
N ASN A 213 -9.32 15.52 -5.69
CA ASN A 213 -7.97 14.98 -5.52
C ASN A 213 -7.89 13.46 -5.72
N ALA A 214 -8.98 12.85 -6.20
CA ALA A 214 -9.05 11.41 -6.44
C ALA A 214 -10.08 11.07 -7.52
N VAL A 215 -9.93 9.89 -8.14
CA VAL A 215 -10.91 9.33 -9.08
C VAL A 215 -11.18 7.87 -8.76
N VAL A 216 -12.47 7.49 -8.70
CA VAL A 216 -12.91 6.09 -8.61
C VAL A 216 -13.19 5.58 -10.01
N ILE A 217 -12.43 4.59 -10.49
CA ILE A 217 -12.60 3.97 -11.81
C ILE A 217 -13.25 2.60 -11.66
N ASP A 218 -14.32 2.32 -12.42
CA ASP A 218 -14.93 0.99 -12.41
C ASP A 218 -14.02 -0.02 -13.12
N THR A 219 -13.55 -1.02 -12.40
CA THR A 219 -12.92 -2.21 -12.97
C THR A 219 -13.95 -3.25 -13.37
N LYS A 220 -14.93 -3.55 -12.48
CA LYS A 220 -16.02 -4.50 -12.73
C LYS A 220 -17.34 -3.91 -12.26
N ASP A 221 -18.33 -3.90 -13.15
CA ASP A 221 -19.65 -3.37 -12.87
C ASP A 221 -20.66 -4.41 -12.29
N GLU A 222 -21.88 -3.94 -12.01
CA GLU A 222 -22.99 -4.75 -11.48
C GLU A 222 -23.59 -5.75 -12.48
N ALA A 223 -23.23 -5.69 -13.75
CA ALA A 223 -23.54 -6.73 -14.73
C ALA A 223 -22.52 -7.89 -14.71
N GLY A 224 -21.35 -7.66 -14.12
CA GLY A 224 -20.21 -8.56 -14.10
C GLY A 224 -19.19 -8.25 -15.20
N ILE A 225 -19.30 -7.11 -15.90
CA ILE A 225 -18.41 -6.73 -17.00
C ILE A 225 -17.10 -6.17 -16.44
N VAL A 226 -15.97 -6.71 -16.92
CA VAL A 226 -14.61 -6.19 -16.67
C VAL A 226 -14.21 -5.28 -17.84
N PHE A 227 -13.81 -4.03 -17.54
CA PHE A 227 -13.65 -2.98 -18.54
C PHE A 227 -12.26 -2.86 -19.16
N TYR A 228 -11.32 -3.70 -18.79
CA TYR A 228 -9.99 -3.75 -19.42
C TYR A 228 -9.58 -5.19 -19.76
N ASN A 229 -8.51 -5.35 -20.51
CA ASN A 229 -7.96 -6.65 -20.87
C ASN A 229 -7.19 -7.25 -19.68
N THR A 230 -7.93 -7.81 -18.72
CA THR A 230 -7.40 -8.42 -17.50
C THR A 230 -6.56 -9.66 -17.80
N ARG A 231 -5.64 -10.02 -16.90
CA ARG A 231 -4.89 -11.29 -16.92
C ARG A 231 -5.61 -12.40 -16.16
N VAL A 232 -6.72 -12.10 -15.50
CA VAL A 232 -7.54 -13.09 -14.77
C VAL A 232 -8.27 -13.96 -15.81
N GLU A 233 -7.80 -15.18 -15.99
CA GLU A 233 -8.29 -16.11 -17.04
C GLU A 233 -9.80 -16.32 -16.95
N THR A 234 -10.34 -16.47 -15.74
CA THR A 234 -11.78 -16.65 -15.50
C THR A 234 -12.63 -15.57 -16.20
N ALA A 235 -12.19 -14.29 -16.20
CA ALA A 235 -12.93 -13.22 -16.87
C ALA A 235 -13.09 -13.44 -18.37
N HIS A 236 -12.09 -14.03 -19.03
CA HIS A 236 -12.12 -14.39 -20.45
C HIS A 236 -12.95 -15.64 -20.69
N GLU A 237 -12.80 -16.65 -19.84
CA GLU A 237 -13.54 -17.93 -19.95
C GLU A 237 -15.04 -17.72 -19.87
N ILE A 238 -15.50 -16.85 -18.97
CA ILE A 238 -16.92 -16.54 -18.79
C ILE A 238 -17.44 -15.46 -19.76
N GLY A 239 -16.56 -14.89 -20.61
CA GLY A 239 -16.93 -13.86 -21.57
C GLY A 239 -17.26 -12.49 -20.95
N ALA A 240 -16.76 -12.20 -19.75
CA ALA A 240 -17.06 -10.96 -19.00
C ALA A 240 -16.23 -9.75 -19.49
N VAL A 241 -15.19 -9.94 -20.30
CA VAL A 241 -14.27 -8.83 -20.70
C VAL A 241 -14.88 -7.98 -21.81
N SER A 242 -15.02 -6.69 -21.56
CA SER A 242 -15.40 -5.67 -22.55
C SER A 242 -14.47 -4.48 -22.47
N VAL A 243 -13.33 -4.57 -23.15
CA VAL A 243 -12.26 -3.58 -23.08
C VAL A 243 -12.75 -2.19 -23.47
N LYS A 244 -12.65 -1.26 -22.55
CA LYS A 244 -12.95 0.17 -22.72
C LYS A 244 -11.71 1.04 -22.58
N TYR A 245 -10.80 0.68 -21.68
CA TYR A 245 -9.60 1.45 -21.37
C TYR A 245 -8.41 0.53 -21.10
N ARG A 246 -7.24 1.13 -20.98
CA ARG A 246 -6.02 0.51 -20.48
C ARG A 246 -5.71 1.10 -19.11
N PRO A 247 -5.67 0.31 -18.05
CA PRO A 247 -5.43 0.82 -16.69
C PRO A 247 -4.12 1.62 -16.57
N GLU A 248 -3.07 1.15 -17.27
CA GLU A 248 -1.75 1.79 -17.22
C GLU A 248 -1.79 3.24 -17.72
N ASP A 249 -2.59 3.52 -18.76
CA ASP A 249 -2.71 4.87 -19.33
C ASP A 249 -3.46 5.79 -18.35
N LEU A 250 -4.59 5.32 -17.79
CA LEU A 250 -5.36 6.11 -16.81
C LEU A 250 -4.58 6.37 -15.53
N LEU A 251 -3.87 5.35 -15.02
CA LEU A 251 -3.04 5.49 -13.82
C LEU A 251 -1.85 6.43 -14.05
N ALA A 252 -1.28 6.47 -15.27
CA ALA A 252 -0.24 7.44 -15.62
C ALA A 252 -0.78 8.87 -15.58
N ASP A 253 -1.99 9.11 -16.14
CA ASP A 253 -2.65 10.41 -16.12
C ASP A 253 -2.96 10.90 -14.70
N LEU A 254 -3.45 9.99 -13.83
CA LEU A 254 -3.72 10.31 -12.42
C LEU A 254 -2.43 10.61 -11.66
N LYS A 255 -1.39 9.82 -11.87
CA LYS A 255 -0.09 10.02 -11.22
C LYS A 255 0.59 11.33 -11.63
N GLU A 256 0.49 11.72 -12.91
CA GLU A 256 1.03 13.01 -13.39
C GLU A 256 0.41 14.19 -12.64
N ARG A 257 -0.82 14.04 -12.16
CA ARG A 257 -1.61 15.07 -11.46
C ARG A 257 -1.67 14.89 -9.94
N ASP A 258 -0.92 13.95 -9.40
CA ASP A 258 -0.94 13.58 -7.96
C ASP A 258 -2.35 13.22 -7.45
N LEU A 259 -3.18 12.61 -8.32
CA LEU A 259 -4.53 12.17 -7.98
C LEU A 259 -4.51 10.76 -7.39
N TYR A 260 -5.23 10.57 -6.29
CA TYR A 260 -5.39 9.27 -5.63
C TYR A 260 -6.29 8.34 -6.47
N ALA A 261 -5.77 7.16 -6.79
CA ALA A 261 -6.39 6.22 -7.71
C ALA A 261 -7.19 5.15 -6.97
N ILE A 262 -8.52 5.19 -7.04
CA ILE A 262 -9.42 4.18 -6.47
C ILE A 262 -10.00 3.35 -7.60
N THR A 263 -10.11 2.03 -7.42
CA THR A 263 -10.90 1.20 -8.34
C THR A 263 -12.06 0.53 -7.64
N ARG A 264 -13.24 0.55 -8.30
CA ARG A 264 -14.46 -0.09 -7.82
C ARG A 264 -14.64 -1.45 -8.48
N ILE A 265 -14.86 -2.47 -7.65
CA ILE A 265 -15.11 -3.85 -8.05
C ILE A 265 -16.41 -4.33 -7.41
N VAL A 266 -17.41 -4.64 -8.23
CA VAL A 266 -18.64 -5.27 -7.75
C VAL A 266 -18.34 -6.72 -7.36
N ALA A 267 -18.60 -7.08 -6.09
CA ALA A 267 -18.20 -8.39 -5.55
C ALA A 267 -19.19 -9.51 -5.93
N PHE A 268 -20.36 -9.53 -5.29
CA PHE A 268 -21.26 -10.70 -5.34
C PHE A 268 -22.40 -10.62 -6.37
N GLN A 269 -22.68 -9.48 -6.97
CA GLN A 269 -23.58 -9.43 -8.12
C GLN A 269 -22.82 -9.69 -9.41
N ASP A 270 -22.96 -10.88 -9.99
CA ASP A 270 -22.24 -11.28 -11.19
C ASP A 270 -23.02 -12.27 -12.05
N THR A 271 -23.63 -11.74 -13.12
CA THR A 271 -24.43 -12.58 -14.03
C THR A 271 -23.57 -13.47 -14.91
N PHE A 272 -22.36 -13.06 -15.27
CA PHE A 272 -21.46 -13.85 -16.09
C PHE A 272 -20.94 -15.06 -15.30
N LEU A 273 -20.37 -14.83 -14.13
CA LEU A 273 -19.81 -15.92 -13.31
C LEU A 273 -20.90 -16.86 -12.85
N GLY A 274 -22.04 -16.36 -12.31
CA GLY A 274 -23.11 -17.19 -11.84
C GLY A 274 -23.88 -17.93 -12.95
N THR A 275 -23.73 -17.53 -14.23
CA THR A 275 -24.25 -18.29 -15.38
C THR A 275 -23.28 -19.41 -15.77
N ALA A 276 -21.98 -19.12 -15.77
CA ALA A 276 -20.93 -20.08 -16.13
C ALA A 276 -20.70 -21.16 -15.07
N PHE A 277 -20.81 -20.76 -13.79
CA PHE A 277 -20.62 -21.61 -12.60
C PHE A 277 -21.83 -21.51 -11.68
N PRO A 278 -22.96 -22.17 -12.03
CA PRO A 278 -24.21 -22.11 -11.26
C PRO A 278 -24.08 -22.56 -9.80
N GLU A 279 -23.10 -23.42 -9.52
CA GLU A 279 -22.76 -23.89 -8.17
C GLU A 279 -22.22 -22.81 -7.24
N LEU A 280 -21.67 -21.72 -7.80
CA LEU A 280 -21.19 -20.57 -7.02
C LEU A 280 -22.30 -19.52 -6.77
N ALA A 281 -23.47 -19.72 -7.39
CA ALA A 281 -24.56 -18.77 -7.33
C ALA A 281 -25.54 -19.09 -6.19
N VAL A 282 -26.15 -18.03 -5.65
CA VAL A 282 -27.33 -18.17 -4.78
C VAL A 282 -28.38 -19.04 -5.48
N GLY A 283 -28.89 -20.05 -4.80
CA GLY A 283 -29.91 -20.98 -5.34
C GLY A 283 -31.33 -20.43 -5.23
N ASP A 284 -32.22 -20.85 -6.14
CA ASP A 284 -33.67 -20.61 -6.05
C ASP A 284 -34.38 -21.89 -5.56
N SER A 285 -34.91 -21.87 -4.33
CA SER A 285 -35.57 -23.02 -3.70
C SER A 285 -36.79 -23.51 -4.42
N ALA A 286 -37.46 -22.66 -5.22
CA ALA A 286 -38.66 -23.02 -5.96
C ALA A 286 -38.33 -23.59 -7.34
N LEU A 287 -37.24 -23.17 -7.99
CA LEU A 287 -36.94 -23.49 -9.37
C LEU A 287 -35.73 -24.44 -9.53
N GLY A 288 -34.86 -24.56 -8.50
CA GLY A 288 -33.67 -25.41 -8.56
C GLY A 288 -32.64 -24.95 -9.57
N VAL A 289 -32.54 -23.64 -9.80
CA VAL A 289 -31.57 -22.95 -10.69
C VAL A 289 -30.98 -21.77 -9.94
N PRO A 290 -29.97 -21.07 -10.49
CA PRO A 290 -29.49 -19.82 -9.90
C PRO A 290 -30.61 -18.81 -9.67
N TRP A 291 -30.63 -18.26 -8.48
CA TRP A 291 -31.58 -17.21 -8.10
C TRP A 291 -31.32 -15.92 -8.88
N LYS A 292 -32.39 -15.19 -9.19
CA LYS A 292 -32.31 -13.95 -9.97
C LYS A 292 -33.14 -12.85 -9.33
N THR A 293 -32.60 -11.63 -9.42
CA THR A 293 -33.37 -10.42 -9.14
C THR A 293 -34.53 -10.26 -10.11
N ASP A 294 -35.42 -9.31 -9.85
CA ASP A 294 -36.53 -8.97 -10.77
C ASP A 294 -36.02 -8.49 -12.15
N ARG A 295 -34.77 -8.01 -12.24
CA ARG A 295 -34.11 -7.60 -13.47
C ARG A 295 -33.32 -8.73 -14.15
N GLY A 296 -33.35 -9.94 -13.59
CA GLY A 296 -32.68 -11.12 -14.14
C GLY A 296 -31.20 -11.25 -13.81
N GLN A 297 -30.67 -10.43 -12.92
CA GLN A 297 -29.26 -10.48 -12.48
C GLN A 297 -29.06 -11.64 -11.50
N ILE A 298 -27.90 -12.28 -11.59
CA ILE A 298 -27.52 -13.40 -10.74
C ILE A 298 -26.58 -12.89 -9.63
N TRP A 299 -26.71 -13.49 -8.45
CA TRP A 299 -25.84 -13.25 -7.32
C TRP A 299 -25.03 -14.50 -7.00
N LEU A 300 -23.79 -14.29 -6.64
CA LEU A 300 -22.89 -15.31 -6.09
C LEU A 300 -23.24 -15.50 -4.62
N ASP A 301 -23.04 -16.70 -4.11
CA ASP A 301 -23.25 -17.02 -2.70
C ASP A 301 -22.09 -16.48 -1.84
N PRO A 302 -22.32 -15.45 -0.99
CA PRO A 302 -21.24 -14.93 -0.16
C PRO A 302 -20.76 -15.90 0.93
N THR A 303 -21.52 -16.95 1.21
CA THR A 303 -21.17 -17.97 2.20
C THR A 303 -20.23 -19.03 1.64
N ASP A 304 -20.14 -19.15 0.31
CA ASP A 304 -19.22 -20.04 -0.38
C ASP A 304 -17.89 -19.31 -0.66
N ARG A 305 -16.80 -19.84 -0.11
CA ARG A 305 -15.46 -19.24 -0.31
C ARG A 305 -14.93 -19.32 -1.74
N ASP A 306 -15.39 -20.29 -2.51
CA ASP A 306 -14.98 -20.43 -3.91
C ASP A 306 -15.51 -19.27 -4.76
N SER A 307 -16.68 -18.69 -4.39
CA SER A 307 -17.24 -17.49 -5.01
C SER A 307 -16.38 -16.23 -4.82
N TRP A 308 -15.49 -16.20 -3.82
CA TRP A 308 -14.60 -15.08 -3.51
C TRP A 308 -13.38 -15.01 -4.42
N THR A 309 -12.99 -16.15 -5.02
CA THR A 309 -11.73 -16.29 -5.77
C THR A 309 -11.63 -15.30 -6.92
N TYR A 310 -12.70 -15.13 -7.68
CA TYR A 310 -12.70 -14.28 -8.86
C TYR A 310 -12.63 -12.77 -8.52
N PRO A 311 -13.49 -12.19 -7.67
CA PRO A 311 -13.39 -10.78 -7.31
C PRO A 311 -12.08 -10.45 -6.59
N LEU A 312 -11.51 -11.37 -5.79
CA LEU A 312 -10.21 -11.17 -5.16
C LEU A 312 -9.06 -11.19 -6.17
N ALA A 313 -9.10 -12.08 -7.18
CA ALA A 313 -8.09 -12.09 -8.22
C ALA A 313 -8.06 -10.80 -9.06
N LEU A 314 -9.23 -10.24 -9.39
CA LEU A 314 -9.34 -8.93 -10.03
C LEU A 314 -8.81 -7.80 -9.15
N ALA A 315 -9.07 -7.88 -7.84
CA ALA A 315 -8.58 -6.90 -6.87
C ALA A 315 -7.05 -6.95 -6.71
N GLU A 316 -6.48 -8.15 -6.64
CA GLU A 316 -5.03 -8.34 -6.59
C GLU A 316 -4.34 -7.83 -7.88
N GLU A 317 -4.93 -8.10 -9.06
CA GLU A 317 -4.42 -7.55 -10.32
C GLU A 317 -4.49 -6.03 -10.34
N ALA A 318 -5.61 -5.43 -9.94
CA ALA A 318 -5.77 -3.97 -9.92
C ALA A 318 -4.75 -3.31 -8.96
N CYS A 319 -4.54 -3.89 -7.78
CA CYS A 319 -3.51 -3.44 -6.86
C CYS A 319 -2.10 -3.52 -7.48
N ALA A 320 -1.77 -4.63 -8.14
CA ALA A 320 -0.48 -4.80 -8.81
C ALA A 320 -0.29 -3.85 -10.01
N LEU A 321 -1.37 -3.36 -10.62
CA LEU A 321 -1.32 -2.35 -11.69
C LEU A 321 -1.01 -0.94 -11.15
N GLY A 322 -1.22 -0.68 -9.85
CA GLY A 322 -0.86 0.58 -9.21
C GLY A 322 -2.02 1.45 -8.74
N TYR A 323 -3.23 0.88 -8.60
CA TYR A 323 -4.28 1.56 -7.84
C TYR A 323 -3.89 1.66 -6.35
N ASP A 324 -4.22 2.77 -5.73
CA ASP A 324 -3.95 3.00 -4.31
C ASP A 324 -4.98 2.28 -3.41
N GLU A 325 -6.22 2.15 -3.90
CA GLU A 325 -7.35 1.64 -3.12
C GLU A 325 -8.26 0.75 -3.97
N ILE A 326 -8.67 -0.38 -3.39
CA ILE A 326 -9.66 -1.29 -3.95
C ILE A 326 -10.96 -1.12 -3.17
N GLN A 327 -12.01 -0.65 -3.86
CA GLN A 327 -13.34 -0.41 -3.30
C GLN A 327 -14.30 -1.50 -3.75
N PHE A 328 -14.76 -2.33 -2.81
CA PHE A 328 -15.74 -3.37 -3.07
C PHE A 328 -17.16 -2.84 -2.92
N ASP A 329 -17.93 -2.95 -3.99
CA ASP A 329 -19.37 -2.70 -3.98
C ASP A 329 -20.16 -4.00 -4.13
N TYR A 330 -21.45 -3.98 -3.83
CA TYR A 330 -22.30 -5.18 -3.75
C TYR A 330 -21.68 -6.29 -2.90
N VAL A 331 -20.92 -5.91 -1.90
CA VAL A 331 -20.34 -6.79 -0.88
C VAL A 331 -21.37 -7.02 0.22
N ARG A 332 -22.43 -7.72 -0.18
CA ARG A 332 -23.66 -7.93 0.62
C ARG A 332 -24.49 -9.08 0.07
N PHE A 333 -25.49 -9.48 0.81
CA PHE A 333 -26.54 -10.41 0.35
C PHE A 333 -27.56 -9.70 -0.56
N PRO A 334 -28.29 -10.45 -1.42
CA PRO A 334 -29.33 -9.86 -2.26
C PRO A 334 -30.47 -9.28 -1.43
N SER A 335 -31.00 -8.13 -1.85
CA SER A 335 -32.06 -7.39 -1.13
C SER A 335 -33.24 -7.01 -2.00
N ASP A 336 -33.22 -7.33 -3.27
CA ASP A 336 -34.30 -7.06 -4.24
C ASP A 336 -34.70 -8.35 -4.97
N GLY A 337 -35.95 -8.42 -5.43
CA GLY A 337 -36.54 -9.62 -6.03
C GLY A 337 -37.07 -10.62 -4.99
N PRO A 338 -37.25 -11.90 -5.36
CA PRO A 338 -37.88 -12.92 -4.53
C PRO A 338 -36.91 -13.49 -3.47
N VAL A 339 -36.42 -12.66 -2.55
CA VAL A 339 -35.42 -13.03 -1.54
C VAL A 339 -35.84 -14.16 -0.61
N ASP A 340 -37.13 -14.38 -0.45
CA ASP A 340 -37.72 -15.51 0.31
C ASP A 340 -37.40 -16.87 -0.31
N ARG A 341 -37.01 -16.92 -1.57
CA ARG A 341 -36.62 -18.14 -2.29
C ARG A 341 -35.12 -18.33 -2.39
N ALA A 342 -34.34 -17.33 -2.01
CA ALA A 342 -32.88 -17.40 -2.05
C ALA A 342 -32.36 -18.45 -1.05
N THR A 343 -31.49 -19.34 -1.50
CA THR A 343 -30.84 -20.36 -0.68
C THR A 343 -29.33 -20.21 -0.78
N PHE A 344 -28.65 -20.47 0.32
CA PHE A 344 -27.20 -20.32 0.49
C PHE A 344 -26.63 -21.63 1.03
N ASP A 345 -25.38 -21.94 0.68
CA ASP A 345 -24.70 -23.16 1.13
C ASP A 345 -24.32 -23.09 2.61
N GLY A 346 -23.97 -21.91 3.10
CA GLY A 346 -23.62 -21.66 4.50
C GLY A 346 -24.72 -21.01 5.33
N PRO A 347 -24.43 -20.70 6.59
CA PRO A 347 -25.36 -20.00 7.47
C PRO A 347 -25.76 -18.64 6.91
N SER A 348 -27.08 -18.42 6.79
CA SER A 348 -27.67 -17.20 6.20
C SER A 348 -28.65 -16.48 7.14
N ASP A 349 -28.62 -16.80 8.43
CA ASP A 349 -29.21 -15.95 9.47
C ASP A 349 -28.38 -14.64 9.63
N SER A 350 -28.86 -13.69 10.42
CA SER A 350 -28.17 -12.39 10.57
C SER A 350 -26.70 -12.53 10.95
N SER A 351 -26.38 -13.45 11.86
CA SER A 351 -24.98 -13.72 12.28
C SER A 351 -24.16 -14.35 11.15
N GLY A 352 -24.73 -15.36 10.48
CA GLY A 352 -24.07 -16.06 9.37
C GLY A 352 -23.76 -15.12 8.20
N ARG A 353 -24.71 -14.24 7.85
CA ARG A 353 -24.52 -13.23 6.81
C ARG A 353 -23.43 -12.24 7.18
N SER A 354 -23.44 -11.71 8.42
CA SER A 354 -22.38 -10.79 8.88
C SER A 354 -21.01 -11.44 8.86
N VAL A 355 -20.90 -12.69 9.33
CA VAL A 355 -19.65 -13.46 9.31
C VAL A 355 -19.14 -13.67 7.89
N ALA A 356 -20.00 -14.00 6.93
CA ALA A 356 -19.59 -14.21 5.53
C ALA A 356 -18.99 -12.94 4.92
N ILE A 357 -19.70 -11.80 5.02
CA ILE A 357 -19.24 -10.52 4.45
C ILE A 357 -17.97 -10.01 5.16
N THR A 358 -17.95 -10.05 6.49
CA THR A 358 -16.79 -9.62 7.27
C THR A 358 -15.56 -10.51 6.98
N SER A 359 -15.75 -11.83 6.80
CA SER A 359 -14.65 -12.74 6.45
C SER A 359 -14.08 -12.49 5.07
N PHE A 360 -14.93 -12.22 4.07
CA PHE A 360 -14.48 -11.83 2.73
C PHE A 360 -13.63 -10.56 2.77
N LEU A 361 -14.11 -9.51 3.45
CA LEU A 361 -13.38 -8.25 3.55
C LEU A 361 -12.09 -8.37 4.36
N ALA A 362 -12.07 -9.18 5.42
CA ALA A 362 -10.86 -9.46 6.19
C ALA A 362 -9.80 -10.18 5.34
N GLU A 363 -10.22 -11.15 4.51
CA GLU A 363 -9.32 -11.83 3.56
C GLU A 363 -8.81 -10.85 2.50
N ALA A 364 -9.69 -10.03 1.90
CA ALA A 364 -9.32 -9.00 0.94
C ALA A 364 -8.29 -8.04 1.55
N LYS A 365 -8.56 -7.52 2.76
CA LYS A 365 -7.63 -6.61 3.47
C LYS A 365 -6.27 -7.25 3.71
N SER A 366 -6.24 -8.50 4.17
CA SER A 366 -4.98 -9.22 4.43
C SER A 366 -4.12 -9.34 3.17
N ARG A 367 -4.73 -9.66 2.02
CA ARG A 367 -4.04 -9.82 0.74
C ARG A 367 -3.58 -8.47 0.18
N LEU A 368 -4.50 -7.52 0.05
CA LEU A 368 -4.27 -6.25 -0.65
C LEU A 368 -3.40 -5.28 0.16
N ASN A 369 -3.56 -5.24 1.49
CA ASN A 369 -2.70 -4.40 2.33
C ASN A 369 -1.23 -4.85 2.28
N SER A 370 -0.96 -6.16 2.18
CA SER A 370 0.40 -6.68 2.01
C SER A 370 1.03 -6.28 0.67
N MET A 371 0.20 -5.92 -0.31
CA MET A 371 0.61 -5.41 -1.62
C MET A 371 0.71 -3.88 -1.69
N GLY A 372 0.25 -3.19 -0.63
CA GLY A 372 0.31 -1.73 -0.51
C GLY A 372 -1.01 -0.99 -0.75
N CYS A 373 -2.10 -1.69 -1.17
CA CYS A 373 -3.39 -1.07 -1.41
C CYS A 373 -4.27 -0.99 -0.15
N ALA A 374 -5.06 0.07 -0.04
CA ALA A 374 -6.15 0.14 0.93
C ALA A 374 -7.37 -0.67 0.44
N VAL A 375 -8.21 -1.08 1.39
CA VAL A 375 -9.49 -1.75 1.11
C VAL A 375 -10.64 -0.91 1.61
N ALA A 376 -11.55 -0.57 0.70
CA ALA A 376 -12.80 0.13 0.99
C ALA A 376 -14.01 -0.79 0.77
N SER A 377 -15.07 -0.57 1.55
CA SER A 377 -16.35 -1.25 1.38
C SER A 377 -17.48 -0.26 1.23
N ASP A 378 -18.23 -0.38 0.13
CA ASP A 378 -19.48 0.32 -0.06
C ASP A 378 -20.57 -0.33 0.77
N VAL A 379 -21.31 0.46 1.51
CA VAL A 379 -22.38 -0.03 2.38
C VAL A 379 -23.67 0.75 2.15
N PHE A 380 -24.79 0.10 2.34
CA PHE A 380 -26.08 0.80 2.31
C PHE A 380 -26.17 1.78 3.49
N ALA A 381 -26.63 3.00 3.20
CA ALA A 381 -26.76 4.04 4.22
C ALA A 381 -27.66 3.63 5.41
N VAL A 382 -28.64 2.74 5.19
CA VAL A 382 -29.53 2.24 6.24
C VAL A 382 -28.78 1.57 7.39
N VAL A 383 -27.57 1.00 7.15
CA VAL A 383 -26.78 0.35 8.22
C VAL A 383 -26.14 1.35 9.17
N LEU A 384 -26.06 2.63 8.79
CA LEU A 384 -25.63 3.71 9.68
C LEU A 384 -26.67 4.02 10.75
N THR A 385 -27.95 3.98 10.38
CA THR A 385 -29.07 4.45 11.21
C THR A 385 -29.87 3.32 11.86
N SER A 386 -29.67 2.07 11.39
CA SER A 386 -30.39 0.89 11.86
C SER A 386 -29.48 -0.07 12.60
N THR A 387 -30.04 -0.85 13.52
CA THR A 387 -29.31 -1.92 14.21
C THR A 387 -29.39 -3.22 13.42
N GLY A 388 -28.33 -4.05 13.49
CA GLY A 388 -28.24 -5.33 12.80
C GLY A 388 -27.91 -5.21 11.32
N ASP A 389 -27.87 -6.36 10.64
CA ASP A 389 -27.36 -6.50 9.26
C ASP A 389 -28.35 -6.11 8.16
N GLN A 390 -29.60 -5.78 8.51
CA GLN A 390 -30.70 -5.41 7.59
C GLN A 390 -30.96 -6.44 6.47
N GLY A 391 -30.60 -7.71 6.69
CA GLY A 391 -30.69 -8.77 5.68
C GLY A 391 -29.55 -8.72 4.65
N LEU A 392 -28.62 -7.79 4.78
CA LEU A 392 -27.53 -7.53 3.84
C LEU A 392 -26.22 -8.24 4.21
N GLY A 393 -26.08 -8.65 5.48
CA GLY A 393 -24.80 -9.07 6.05
C GLY A 393 -23.87 -7.88 6.38
N GLN A 394 -24.34 -6.65 6.21
CA GLN A 394 -23.59 -5.43 6.49
C GLN A 394 -23.90 -4.94 7.89
N GLN A 395 -23.05 -5.29 8.85
CA GLN A 395 -23.10 -4.75 10.20
C GLN A 395 -21.92 -3.79 10.36
N ILE A 396 -22.22 -2.50 10.53
CA ILE A 396 -21.21 -1.43 10.41
C ILE A 396 -20.08 -1.57 11.40
N GLU A 397 -20.36 -2.02 12.62
CA GLU A 397 -19.36 -2.23 13.66
C GLU A 397 -18.35 -3.32 13.29
N ASP A 398 -18.82 -4.41 12.68
CA ASP A 398 -18.00 -5.55 12.28
C ASP A 398 -17.16 -5.20 11.03
N LEU A 399 -17.79 -4.51 10.07
CA LEU A 399 -17.13 -4.10 8.82
C LEU A 399 -15.98 -3.12 9.09
N ALA A 400 -16.22 -2.12 9.95
CA ALA A 400 -15.20 -1.12 10.31
C ALA A 400 -13.94 -1.73 10.94
N ALA A 401 -14.05 -2.91 11.54
CA ALA A 401 -12.89 -3.61 12.10
C ALA A 401 -11.98 -4.24 11.04
N VAL A 402 -12.50 -4.52 9.83
CA VAL A 402 -11.84 -5.34 8.81
C VAL A 402 -11.57 -4.62 7.48
N VAL A 403 -11.86 -3.33 7.38
CA VAL A 403 -11.52 -2.51 6.19
C VAL A 403 -10.65 -1.31 6.57
N ASP A 404 -10.13 -0.61 5.58
CA ASP A 404 -9.42 0.66 5.79
C ASP A 404 -10.39 1.84 5.63
N VAL A 405 -11.39 1.71 4.75
CA VAL A 405 -12.37 2.76 4.46
C VAL A 405 -13.78 2.16 4.43
N ILE A 406 -14.73 2.85 5.05
CA ILE A 406 -16.17 2.60 4.93
C ILE A 406 -16.77 3.70 4.07
N SER A 407 -17.46 3.31 3.01
CA SER A 407 -18.09 4.24 2.06
C SER A 407 -19.61 4.06 2.04
N PRO A 408 -20.36 4.69 2.97
CA PRO A 408 -21.81 4.60 2.98
C PRO A 408 -22.43 5.37 1.83
N MET A 409 -23.36 4.73 1.12
CA MET A 409 -24.09 5.29 -0.02
C MET A 409 -25.24 6.17 0.46
N ILE A 410 -24.95 7.40 0.86
CA ILE A 410 -25.95 8.35 1.41
C ILE A 410 -26.53 9.15 0.26
N TYR A 411 -27.56 8.59 -0.38
CA TYR A 411 -28.29 9.26 -1.44
C TYR A 411 -29.65 9.72 -0.92
N PRO A 412 -29.91 11.03 -0.71
CA PRO A 412 -31.16 11.55 -0.17
C PRO A 412 -32.40 11.04 -0.88
N SER A 413 -32.33 10.85 -2.20
CA SER A 413 -33.44 10.31 -3.02
C SER A 413 -33.81 8.86 -2.71
N HIS A 414 -32.97 8.10 -1.99
CA HIS A 414 -33.20 6.71 -1.62
C HIS A 414 -33.81 6.54 -0.22
N TYR A 415 -33.97 7.63 0.53
CA TYR A 415 -34.64 7.62 1.82
C TYR A 415 -36.14 7.78 1.64
N SER A 416 -36.91 6.96 2.36
CA SER A 416 -38.37 6.98 2.30
C SER A 416 -38.95 8.21 3.01
N THR A 417 -40.16 8.63 2.60
CA THR A 417 -40.97 9.64 3.30
C THR A 417 -41.00 9.38 4.81
N GLY A 418 -40.82 10.42 5.60
CA GLY A 418 -40.80 10.38 7.08
C GLY A 418 -39.44 10.12 7.67
N TRP A 419 -38.41 9.76 6.87
CA TRP A 419 -37.06 9.58 7.37
C TRP A 419 -36.49 10.91 7.84
N PHE A 420 -35.88 10.94 9.01
CA PHE A 420 -35.42 12.14 9.71
C PHE A 420 -36.52 13.23 9.92
N GLY A 421 -37.81 12.85 9.79
CA GLY A 421 -38.92 13.77 9.92
C GLY A 421 -39.30 14.53 8.66
N PHE A 422 -38.67 14.22 7.50
CA PHE A 422 -38.94 14.91 6.24
C PHE A 422 -39.98 14.17 5.39
N ASP A 423 -40.93 14.92 4.85
CA ASP A 423 -41.91 14.39 3.90
C ASP A 423 -41.22 13.96 2.58
N CYS A 424 -40.24 14.71 2.15
CA CYS A 424 -39.36 14.39 1.03
C CYS A 424 -37.87 14.59 1.46
N PRO A 425 -37.20 13.54 1.91
CA PRO A 425 -35.77 13.65 2.29
C PRO A 425 -34.88 14.23 1.18
N ASN A 426 -35.22 14.00 -0.08
CA ASN A 426 -34.48 14.50 -1.23
C ASN A 426 -34.49 16.04 -1.37
N ASP A 427 -35.46 16.75 -0.73
CA ASP A 427 -35.48 18.22 -0.66
C ASP A 427 -34.58 18.78 0.48
N HIS A 428 -33.98 17.90 1.29
CA HIS A 428 -33.13 18.21 2.43
C HIS A 428 -31.76 17.50 2.37
N PRO A 429 -31.03 17.62 1.25
CA PRO A 429 -29.88 16.77 0.99
C PRO A 429 -28.75 16.90 2.04
N GLY A 430 -28.41 18.10 2.46
CA GLY A 430 -27.40 18.33 3.48
C GLY A 430 -27.77 17.75 4.84
N GLU A 431 -29.04 17.99 5.28
CA GLU A 431 -29.55 17.48 6.55
C GLU A 431 -29.64 15.95 6.58
N VAL A 432 -30.02 15.32 5.47
CA VAL A 432 -30.06 13.85 5.36
C VAL A 432 -28.65 13.26 5.47
N VAL A 433 -27.68 13.83 4.75
CA VAL A 433 -26.29 13.39 4.83
C VAL A 433 -25.72 13.59 6.23
N GLY A 434 -25.92 14.77 6.81
CA GLY A 434 -25.44 15.10 8.16
C GLY A 434 -26.04 14.16 9.22
N ASN A 435 -27.36 13.98 9.23
CA ASN A 435 -28.04 13.10 10.19
C ASN A 435 -27.59 11.64 10.06
N ALA A 436 -27.42 11.13 8.85
CA ALA A 436 -26.97 9.76 8.62
C ALA A 436 -25.54 9.55 9.17
N LEU A 437 -24.66 10.52 8.96
CA LEU A 437 -23.28 10.47 9.49
C LEU A 437 -23.27 10.59 11.02
N ASP A 438 -24.07 11.49 11.60
CA ASP A 438 -24.17 11.67 13.06
C ASP A 438 -24.69 10.42 13.77
N ASP A 439 -25.62 9.67 13.16
CA ASP A 439 -26.10 8.40 13.67
C ASP A 439 -25.06 7.27 13.53
N GLY A 440 -24.32 7.24 12.41
CA GLY A 440 -23.43 6.13 12.06
C GLY A 440 -22.02 6.23 12.66
N MET A 441 -21.41 7.42 12.65
CA MET A 441 -20.00 7.59 13.06
C MET A 441 -19.70 7.10 14.49
N PRO A 442 -20.56 7.34 15.49
CA PRO A 442 -20.31 6.81 16.84
C PRO A 442 -20.32 5.28 16.94
N ARG A 443 -20.86 4.61 15.94
CA ARG A 443 -20.93 3.14 15.86
C ARG A 443 -19.76 2.51 15.10
N ILE A 444 -18.88 3.32 14.50
CA ILE A 444 -17.71 2.86 13.76
C ILE A 444 -16.51 2.83 14.70
N PRO A 445 -16.18 1.66 15.30
CA PRO A 445 -15.04 1.56 16.20
C PRO A 445 -13.76 1.48 15.39
N GLY A 446 -12.86 2.37 15.61
CA GLY A 446 -11.54 2.11 15.22
C GLY A 446 -11.00 2.85 14.02
N PRO A 447 -9.98 2.28 13.29
CA PRO A 447 -9.19 3.07 12.36
C PRO A 447 -9.83 3.25 10.99
N ALA A 448 -11.03 2.68 10.74
CA ALA A 448 -11.68 2.82 9.46
C ALA A 448 -12.05 4.28 9.19
N ILE A 449 -11.60 4.77 8.05
CA ILE A 449 -11.93 6.11 7.54
C ILE A 449 -13.34 6.08 6.97
N VAL A 450 -14.16 7.06 7.32
CA VAL A 450 -15.51 7.22 6.73
C VAL A 450 -15.43 8.14 5.53
N ARG A 451 -15.92 7.67 4.37
CA ARG A 451 -15.94 8.44 3.12
C ARG A 451 -17.24 8.14 2.37
N PRO A 452 -18.31 8.92 2.60
CA PRO A 452 -19.60 8.64 1.99
C PRO A 452 -19.60 8.86 0.48
N TRP A 453 -20.40 8.04 -0.22
CA TRP A 453 -20.93 8.36 -1.51
C TRP A 453 -22.09 9.34 -1.35
N ILE A 454 -22.08 10.45 -2.07
CA ILE A 454 -23.12 11.46 -2.09
C ILE A 454 -23.67 11.68 -3.50
N GLN A 455 -24.88 12.21 -3.57
CA GLN A 455 -25.69 12.24 -4.78
C GLN A 455 -25.39 13.45 -5.66
N ASP A 456 -25.05 13.20 -6.93
CA ASP A 456 -25.03 14.23 -7.98
C ASP A 456 -25.89 13.80 -9.19
N PHE A 457 -27.17 13.54 -8.93
CA PHE A 457 -28.17 13.17 -9.93
C PHE A 457 -29.59 13.48 -9.44
N THR A 458 -30.50 13.74 -10.39
CA THR A 458 -31.93 13.95 -10.06
C THR A 458 -32.67 12.63 -10.05
N PHE A 459 -33.31 12.28 -8.93
CA PHE A 459 -34.16 11.09 -8.78
C PHE A 459 -35.10 11.24 -7.58
N GLY A 460 -36.21 10.51 -7.59
CA GLY A 460 -37.17 10.43 -6.45
C GLY A 460 -38.13 11.60 -6.34
N CYS A 461 -38.53 11.93 -5.12
CA CYS A 461 -39.35 13.10 -4.81
C CYS A 461 -38.53 14.38 -4.84
N GLY A 462 -39.16 15.55 -4.89
CA GLY A 462 -38.53 16.87 -4.83
C GLY A 462 -38.09 17.43 -6.16
N GLY A 463 -37.20 18.44 -6.08
CA GLY A 463 -36.72 19.19 -7.21
C GLY A 463 -35.54 18.51 -7.97
N SER A 464 -35.03 19.24 -8.98
CA SER A 464 -33.81 18.81 -9.67
C SER A 464 -32.57 19.14 -8.84
N TYR A 465 -31.59 18.23 -8.86
CA TYR A 465 -30.28 18.45 -8.26
C TYR A 465 -29.41 19.36 -9.12
N GLY A 466 -28.83 20.34 -8.48
CA GLY A 466 -27.91 21.31 -9.06
C GLY A 466 -26.86 21.74 -8.03
N LYS A 467 -26.35 22.94 -8.21
CA LYS A 467 -25.27 23.48 -7.37
C LYS A 467 -25.58 23.44 -5.86
N GLU A 468 -26.79 23.89 -5.49
CA GLU A 468 -27.16 24.07 -4.07
C GLU A 468 -27.31 22.71 -3.38
N GLU A 469 -27.98 21.76 -4.05
CA GLU A 469 -28.23 20.42 -3.50
C GLU A 469 -26.95 19.59 -3.38
N VAL A 470 -26.05 19.69 -4.37
CA VAL A 470 -24.76 18.97 -4.31
C VAL A 470 -23.83 19.62 -3.27
N ARG A 471 -23.69 20.96 -3.28
CA ARG A 471 -22.83 21.65 -2.31
C ARG A 471 -23.27 21.43 -0.87
N SER A 472 -24.57 21.45 -0.58
CA SER A 472 -25.06 21.21 0.79
C SER A 472 -24.71 19.84 1.35
N GLN A 473 -24.64 18.81 0.48
CA GLN A 473 -24.18 17.48 0.88
C GLN A 473 -22.68 17.50 1.15
N ILE A 474 -21.88 18.15 0.29
CA ILE A 474 -20.45 18.29 0.46
C ILE A 474 -20.17 19.02 1.79
N ASP A 475 -20.83 20.16 2.03
CA ASP A 475 -20.68 20.94 3.27
C ASP A 475 -20.98 20.08 4.51
N ALA A 476 -22.06 19.30 4.48
CA ALA A 476 -22.42 18.42 5.59
C ALA A 476 -21.37 17.33 5.88
N VAL A 477 -20.67 16.85 4.87
CA VAL A 477 -19.56 15.89 5.05
C VAL A 477 -18.32 16.61 5.58
N GLU A 478 -17.94 17.75 5.00
CA GLU A 478 -16.74 18.52 5.35
C GLU A 478 -16.82 19.14 6.74
N GLU A 479 -18.01 19.53 7.24
CA GLU A 479 -18.26 19.93 8.63
C GLU A 479 -17.84 18.86 9.66
N ARG A 480 -17.64 17.62 9.21
CA ARG A 480 -17.22 16.47 10.03
C ARG A 480 -15.77 16.03 9.74
N ASP A 481 -15.00 16.86 9.06
CA ASP A 481 -13.62 16.59 8.64
C ASP A 481 -13.47 15.30 7.80
N LEU A 482 -14.47 15.00 6.97
CA LEU A 482 -14.50 13.80 6.11
C LEU A 482 -14.28 14.15 4.64
N GLY A 483 -13.71 13.19 3.89
CA GLY A 483 -13.75 13.17 2.43
C GLY A 483 -15.05 12.57 1.91
N TRP A 484 -15.27 12.66 0.60
CA TRP A 484 -16.52 12.24 -0.06
C TRP A 484 -16.26 11.73 -1.48
N ILE A 485 -17.26 11.04 -2.04
CA ILE A 485 -17.26 10.59 -3.44
C ILE A 485 -18.60 10.99 -4.07
N LEU A 486 -18.55 11.75 -5.17
CA LEU A 486 -19.75 12.06 -5.94
C LEU A 486 -20.14 10.89 -6.85
N TRP A 487 -21.40 10.49 -6.75
CA TRP A 487 -22.01 9.50 -7.62
C TRP A 487 -22.86 10.15 -8.71
N ASN A 488 -22.50 9.88 -9.96
CA ASN A 488 -23.34 10.12 -11.13
C ASN A 488 -23.18 8.95 -12.11
N VAL A 489 -24.28 8.36 -12.55
CA VAL A 489 -24.27 7.19 -13.45
C VAL A 489 -23.59 7.49 -14.80
N GLY A 490 -23.73 8.72 -15.29
CA GLY A 490 -23.12 9.19 -16.54
C GLY A 490 -21.74 9.79 -16.37
N SER A 491 -21.18 9.78 -15.15
CA SER A 491 -19.90 10.43 -14.80
C SER A 491 -19.86 11.90 -15.27
N ARG A 492 -20.95 12.64 -15.03
CA ARG A 492 -21.08 14.07 -15.31
C ARG A 492 -21.45 14.77 -14.02
N PHE A 493 -20.58 15.63 -13.56
CA PHE A 493 -20.67 16.24 -12.24
C PHE A 493 -21.00 17.71 -12.31
N THR A 494 -21.64 18.20 -11.25
CA THR A 494 -22.03 19.60 -11.09
C THR A 494 -20.84 20.44 -10.66
N GLU A 495 -19.95 20.78 -11.61
CA GLU A 495 -18.70 21.55 -11.39
C GLU A 495 -18.94 22.81 -10.54
N SER A 496 -20.03 23.53 -10.79
CA SER A 496 -20.36 24.77 -10.05
C SER A 496 -20.60 24.56 -8.54
N ALA A 497 -20.77 23.30 -8.08
CA ALA A 497 -20.89 22.95 -6.66
C ALA A 497 -19.55 22.70 -6.00
N LEU A 498 -18.48 22.56 -6.77
CA LEU A 498 -17.13 22.31 -6.28
C LEU A 498 -16.38 23.63 -6.02
N GLU A 499 -15.48 23.61 -5.05
CA GLU A 499 -14.57 24.72 -4.81
C GLU A 499 -13.39 24.67 -5.79
N PRO A 500 -12.78 25.83 -6.11
CA PRO A 500 -11.57 25.86 -6.93
C PRO A 500 -10.44 25.01 -6.28
N GLY A 501 -9.62 24.37 -7.13
CA GLY A 501 -8.41 23.70 -6.67
C GLY A 501 -7.41 24.69 -5.99
N GLU A 502 -6.60 24.20 -5.06
CA GLU A 502 -5.56 24.98 -4.38
C GLU A 502 -4.36 25.29 -5.28
#